data_694936f2529d599543b4430ce8a269a2
#
_entry.id   694936f2529d599543b4430ce8a269a2
#
_cell.length_a   1.000
_cell.length_b   1.000
_cell.length_c   1.000
_cell.angle_alpha   90.00
_cell.angle_beta   90.00
_cell.angle_gamma   90.00
#
_symmetry.space_group_name_H-M   'P 1'
#
loop_
_entity.id
_entity.type
_entity.pdbx_description
1 polymer ?
#
loop_
_entity_poly.entity_id
_entity_poly.type
_entity_poly.pdbx_seq_one_letter_code
_entity_poly.pdbx_strand_id
1 'polypeptide(L)'
;MDTITLTALKIVFLLGFTLHNLEEAIWLPEWTKYAKNYHQQVTRNQFVFAVIIITIIGYIITVLDIVYANIGDFINYIYLGFIGMMAVNTIFPHLISTIALKKYTPGLITALLLNLPVSLLIITHYIQSGINIFYLIISVVVVSIIILISLKPLFKLGEKLITY
;
A
#
# COMPACT_ATOMS: atom_id res chain seq x y z
N MET A 1 16.31 -2.27 -17.72
CA MET A 1 15.58 -0.97 -17.66
C MET A 1 16.58 0.08 -17.20
N ASP A 2 16.61 1.25 -17.82
CA ASP A 2 17.50 2.32 -17.39
C ASP A 2 16.98 3.02 -16.10
N THR A 3 17.86 3.81 -15.48
CA THR A 3 17.55 4.51 -14.19
C THR A 3 16.39 5.49 -14.35
N ILE A 4 16.28 6.16 -15.50
CA ILE A 4 15.22 7.14 -15.76
C ILE A 4 13.86 6.44 -15.80
N THR A 5 13.77 5.33 -16.54
CA THR A 5 12.55 4.53 -16.63
C THR A 5 12.14 3.96 -15.28
N LEU A 6 13.10 3.46 -14.48
CA LEU A 6 12.81 2.95 -13.13
C LEU A 6 12.27 4.05 -12.21
N THR A 7 12.91 5.22 -12.24
CA THR A 7 12.44 6.39 -11.45
C THR A 7 11.04 6.82 -11.88
N ALA A 8 10.76 6.85 -13.20
CA ALA A 8 9.44 7.16 -13.71
C ALA A 8 8.38 6.15 -13.19
N LEU A 9 8.68 4.85 -13.20
CA LEU A 9 7.77 3.82 -12.66
C LEU A 9 7.52 4.00 -11.15
N LYS A 10 8.54 4.37 -10.37
CA LYS A 10 8.38 4.68 -8.93
C LYS A 10 7.45 5.88 -8.71
N ILE A 11 7.55 6.91 -9.56
CA ILE A 11 6.64 8.07 -9.53
C ILE A 11 5.22 7.64 -9.92
N VAL A 12 5.06 6.85 -10.98
CA VAL A 12 3.75 6.31 -11.40
C VAL A 12 3.14 5.44 -10.29
N PHE A 13 3.96 4.63 -9.60
CA PHE A 13 3.51 3.90 -8.41
C PHE A 13 2.96 4.84 -7.32
N LEU A 14 3.67 5.93 -6.99
CA LEU A 14 3.20 6.91 -6.00
C LEU A 14 1.86 7.55 -6.41
N LEU A 15 1.68 7.87 -7.69
CA LEU A 15 0.42 8.40 -8.19
C LEU A 15 -0.70 7.36 -8.06
N GLY A 16 -0.45 6.12 -8.46
CA GLY A 16 -1.40 5.02 -8.33
C GLY A 16 -1.76 4.74 -6.87
N PHE A 17 -0.76 4.71 -5.99
CA PHE A 17 -0.91 4.55 -4.54
C PHE A 17 -1.75 5.68 -3.92
N THR A 18 -1.51 6.94 -4.34
CA THR A 18 -2.30 8.08 -3.88
C THR A 18 -3.75 7.96 -4.32
N LEU A 19 -4.00 7.62 -5.58
CA LEU A 19 -5.35 7.43 -6.09
C LEU A 19 -6.09 6.29 -5.38
N HIS A 20 -5.40 5.19 -5.10
CA HIS A 20 -5.92 4.08 -4.31
C HIS A 20 -6.33 4.52 -2.90
N ASN A 21 -5.44 5.22 -2.21
CA ASN A 21 -5.69 5.73 -0.87
C ASN A 21 -6.83 6.76 -0.84
N LEU A 22 -6.96 7.60 -1.87
CA LEU A 22 -8.09 8.54 -2.02
C LEU A 22 -9.40 7.79 -2.25
N GLU A 23 -9.41 6.77 -3.10
CA GLU A 23 -10.57 5.92 -3.31
C GLU A 23 -11.05 5.29 -2.01
N GLU A 24 -10.13 4.72 -1.22
CA GLU A 24 -10.45 4.16 0.08
C GLU A 24 -10.95 5.23 1.07
N ALA A 25 -10.26 6.36 1.17
CA ALA A 25 -10.62 7.44 2.09
C ALA A 25 -12.05 7.97 1.88
N ILE A 26 -12.51 7.98 0.62
CA ILE A 26 -13.85 8.45 0.25
C ILE A 26 -14.91 7.40 0.57
N TRP A 27 -14.70 6.13 0.21
CA TRP A 27 -15.77 5.13 0.19
C TRP A 27 -15.65 4.00 1.21
N LEU A 28 -14.42 3.67 1.69
CA LEU A 28 -14.23 2.53 2.59
C LEU A 28 -14.93 2.69 3.95
N PRO A 29 -14.99 3.87 4.60
CA PRO A 29 -15.71 4.01 5.86
C PRO A 29 -17.18 3.60 5.78
N GLU A 30 -17.87 3.98 4.70
CA GLU A 30 -19.27 3.55 4.48
C GLU A 30 -19.35 2.06 4.11
N TRP A 31 -18.40 1.56 3.34
CA TRP A 31 -18.34 0.16 2.98
C TRP A 31 -18.14 -0.75 4.21
N THR A 32 -17.35 -0.33 5.21
CA THR A 32 -17.13 -1.12 6.44
C THR A 32 -18.41 -1.32 7.24
N LYS A 33 -19.37 -0.40 7.17
CA LYS A 33 -20.70 -0.57 7.79
C LYS A 33 -21.48 -1.71 7.16
N TYR A 34 -21.35 -1.87 5.84
CA TYR A 34 -21.94 -3.00 5.12
C TYR A 34 -21.23 -4.32 5.46
N ALA A 35 -19.91 -4.32 5.54
CA ALA A 35 -19.08 -5.48 5.79
C ALA A 35 -18.88 -5.79 7.29
N LYS A 36 -19.71 -5.28 8.18
CA LYS A 36 -19.56 -5.33 9.65
C LYS A 36 -19.30 -6.71 10.26
N ASN A 37 -19.75 -7.78 9.60
CA ASN A 37 -19.54 -9.16 10.06
C ASN A 37 -18.16 -9.71 9.70
N TYR A 38 -17.41 -9.04 8.81
CA TYR A 38 -16.13 -9.50 8.27
C TYR A 38 -15.01 -8.48 8.44
N HIS A 39 -15.37 -7.22 8.68
CA HIS A 39 -14.42 -6.13 8.79
C HIS A 39 -14.78 -5.22 9.98
N GLN A 40 -13.76 -4.77 10.73
CA GLN A 40 -13.96 -3.79 11.78
C GLN A 40 -14.53 -2.50 11.20
N GLN A 41 -15.60 -1.99 11.79
CA GLN A 41 -16.13 -0.69 11.42
C GLN A 41 -15.16 0.41 11.83
N VAL A 42 -14.91 1.34 10.92
CA VAL A 42 -14.09 2.52 11.15
C VAL A 42 -14.88 3.78 10.80
N THR A 43 -14.70 4.82 11.59
CA THR A 43 -15.25 6.13 11.25
C THR A 43 -14.41 6.78 10.15
N ARG A 44 -15.00 7.77 9.48
CA ARG A 44 -14.29 8.51 8.45
C ARG A 44 -13.01 9.17 8.99
N ASN A 45 -13.09 9.79 10.17
CA ASN A 45 -11.96 10.48 10.78
C ASN A 45 -10.82 9.53 11.13
N GLN A 46 -11.14 8.37 11.73
CA GLN A 46 -10.16 7.31 12.01
C GLN A 46 -9.44 6.87 10.74
N PHE A 47 -10.21 6.57 9.70
CA PHE A 47 -9.67 6.00 8.47
C PHE A 47 -8.86 7.02 7.68
N VAL A 48 -9.39 8.23 7.45
CA VAL A 48 -8.69 9.28 6.69
C VAL A 48 -7.36 9.64 7.36
N PHE A 49 -7.32 9.76 8.70
CA PHE A 49 -6.08 10.02 9.41
C PHE A 49 -5.03 8.93 9.14
N ALA A 50 -5.41 7.66 9.28
CA ALA A 50 -4.50 6.54 9.02
C ALA A 50 -3.99 6.53 7.58
N VAL A 51 -4.88 6.76 6.61
CA VAL A 51 -4.54 6.83 5.19
C VAL A 51 -3.54 7.95 4.91
N ILE A 52 -3.73 9.15 5.49
CA ILE A 52 -2.78 10.26 5.33
C ILE A 52 -1.39 9.87 5.84
N ILE A 53 -1.30 9.30 7.05
CA ILE A 53 -0.01 8.89 7.62
C ILE A 53 0.66 7.82 6.77
N ILE A 54 -0.08 6.78 6.34
CA ILE A 54 0.47 5.72 5.49
C ILE A 54 0.91 6.27 4.13
N THR A 55 0.17 7.22 3.57
CA THR A 55 0.54 7.90 2.32
C THR A 55 1.85 8.64 2.47
N ILE A 56 2.03 9.42 3.54
CA ILE A 56 3.27 10.14 3.83
C ILE A 56 4.44 9.15 3.97
N ILE A 57 4.26 8.07 4.71
CA ILE A 57 5.29 7.03 4.87
C ILE A 57 5.67 6.43 3.51
N GLY A 58 4.69 6.11 2.66
CA GLY A 58 4.95 5.59 1.31
C GLY A 58 5.77 6.55 0.44
N TYR A 59 5.46 7.85 0.52
CA TYR A 59 6.25 8.88 -0.17
C TYR A 59 7.69 8.94 0.37
N ILE A 60 7.87 8.95 1.69
CA ILE A 60 9.21 8.99 2.30
C ILE A 60 10.03 7.77 1.86
N ILE A 61 9.48 6.56 1.97
CA ILE A 61 10.16 5.32 1.59
C ILE A 61 10.57 5.37 0.12
N THR A 62 9.67 5.81 -0.76
CA THR A 62 9.95 5.86 -2.21
C THR A 62 11.01 6.91 -2.54
N VAL A 63 10.95 8.09 -1.92
CA VAL A 63 11.96 9.14 -2.12
C VAL A 63 13.34 8.69 -1.62
N LEU A 64 13.39 8.04 -0.44
CA LEU A 64 14.65 7.49 0.08
C LEU A 64 15.25 6.46 -0.87
N ASP A 65 14.44 5.59 -1.43
CA ASP A 65 14.89 4.60 -2.41
C ASP A 65 15.37 5.24 -3.72
N ILE A 66 14.70 6.29 -4.20
CA ILE A 66 15.13 7.02 -5.41
C ILE A 66 16.47 7.73 -5.20
N VAL A 67 16.66 8.35 -4.04
CA VAL A 67 17.78 9.28 -3.81
C VAL A 67 19.02 8.56 -3.29
N TYR A 68 18.86 7.57 -2.42
CA TYR A 68 19.98 7.03 -1.65
C TYR A 68 20.29 5.55 -1.91
N ALA A 69 19.38 4.80 -2.53
CA ALA A 69 19.60 3.37 -2.66
C ALA A 69 20.46 3.00 -3.88
N ASN A 70 21.45 2.12 -3.64
CA ASN A 70 22.03 1.30 -4.68
C ASN A 70 21.37 -0.08 -4.68
N ILE A 71 21.43 -0.80 -5.82
CA ILE A 71 20.80 -2.12 -5.92
C ILE A 71 21.40 -3.07 -4.88
N GLY A 72 20.53 -3.65 -4.05
CA GLY A 72 20.91 -4.54 -2.96
C GLY A 72 21.00 -3.87 -1.59
N ASP A 73 20.89 -2.55 -1.50
CA ASP A 73 20.88 -1.84 -0.23
C ASP A 73 19.64 -2.18 0.62
N PHE A 74 19.74 -2.02 1.93
CA PHE A 74 18.64 -2.23 2.87
C PHE A 74 17.40 -1.39 2.53
N ILE A 75 17.59 -0.17 2.02
CA ILE A 75 16.52 0.74 1.58
C ILE A 75 15.68 0.11 0.47
N ASN A 76 16.32 -0.59 -0.48
CA ASN A 76 15.59 -1.31 -1.53
C ASN A 76 14.64 -2.37 -0.96
N TYR A 77 15.08 -3.13 0.05
CA TYR A 77 14.22 -4.14 0.67
C TYR A 77 13.04 -3.52 1.42
N ILE A 78 13.22 -2.35 2.06
CA ILE A 78 12.11 -1.61 2.67
C ILE A 78 11.11 -1.17 1.58
N TYR A 79 11.61 -0.57 0.50
CA TYR A 79 10.77 -0.13 -0.62
C TYR A 79 10.05 -1.29 -1.30
N LEU A 80 10.78 -2.36 -1.62
CA LEU A 80 10.22 -3.57 -2.23
C LEU A 80 9.22 -4.27 -1.31
N GLY A 81 9.46 -4.26 0.00
CA GLY A 81 8.51 -4.72 1.01
C GLY A 81 7.21 -3.92 0.96
N PHE A 82 7.32 -2.59 0.84
CA PHE A 82 6.16 -1.70 0.76
C PHE A 82 5.34 -1.90 -0.53
N ILE A 83 5.98 -1.89 -1.70
CA ILE A 83 5.25 -2.12 -2.97
C ILE A 83 4.73 -3.54 -3.10
N GLY A 84 5.45 -4.54 -2.58
CA GLY A 84 5.00 -5.93 -2.52
C GLY A 84 3.79 -6.10 -1.61
N MET A 85 3.78 -5.43 -0.46
CA MET A 85 2.60 -5.37 0.43
C MET A 85 1.41 -4.76 -0.31
N MET A 86 1.58 -3.68 -1.08
CA MET A 86 0.50 -3.09 -1.89
C MET A 86 0.00 -4.02 -2.98
N ALA A 87 0.89 -4.82 -3.60
CA ALA A 87 0.47 -5.85 -4.56
C ALA A 87 -0.35 -6.96 -3.88
N VAL A 88 0.06 -7.41 -2.69
CA VAL A 88 -0.71 -8.40 -1.90
C VAL A 88 -2.04 -7.81 -1.46
N ASN A 89 -2.08 -6.54 -1.03
CA ASN A 89 -3.29 -5.82 -0.63
C ASN A 89 -4.36 -5.80 -1.75
N THR A 90 -3.95 -5.77 -3.00
CA THR A 90 -4.87 -5.86 -4.15
C THR A 90 -5.66 -7.17 -4.13
N ILE A 91 -5.00 -8.28 -3.80
CA ILE A 91 -5.64 -9.62 -3.75
C ILE A 91 -6.42 -9.76 -2.44
N PHE A 92 -5.76 -9.53 -1.32
CA PHE A 92 -6.35 -9.55 0.01
C PHE A 92 -6.05 -8.22 0.74
N PRO A 93 -7.08 -7.46 1.13
CA PRO A 93 -8.49 -7.84 1.20
C PRO A 93 -9.35 -7.54 -0.05
N HIS A 94 -8.92 -6.65 -0.98
CA HIS A 94 -9.82 -6.04 -1.97
C HIS A 94 -10.52 -7.03 -2.89
N LEU A 95 -9.75 -7.85 -3.63
CA LEU A 95 -10.33 -8.81 -4.58
C LEU A 95 -11.15 -9.88 -3.87
N ILE A 96 -10.58 -10.46 -2.79
CA ILE A 96 -11.26 -11.53 -2.04
C ILE A 96 -12.55 -11.03 -1.41
N SER A 97 -12.56 -9.84 -0.79
CA SER A 97 -13.78 -9.26 -0.23
C SER A 97 -14.82 -8.96 -1.29
N THR A 98 -14.41 -8.46 -2.46
CA THR A 98 -15.33 -8.22 -3.57
C THR A 98 -16.02 -9.50 -4.04
N ILE A 99 -15.27 -10.61 -4.17
CA ILE A 99 -15.81 -11.90 -4.58
C ILE A 99 -16.71 -12.48 -3.47
N ALA A 100 -16.24 -12.48 -2.23
CA ALA A 100 -16.94 -13.10 -1.10
C ALA A 100 -18.26 -12.38 -0.76
N LEU A 101 -18.25 -11.04 -0.83
CA LEU A 101 -19.42 -10.22 -0.50
C LEU A 101 -20.28 -9.91 -1.73
N LYS A 102 -19.85 -10.30 -2.93
CA LYS A 102 -20.51 -9.97 -4.22
C LYS A 102 -20.79 -8.46 -4.33
N LYS A 103 -19.89 -7.66 -3.79
CA LYS A 103 -19.99 -6.20 -3.75
C LYS A 103 -18.62 -5.59 -3.91
N TYR A 104 -18.52 -4.58 -4.75
CA TYR A 104 -17.29 -3.84 -4.98
C TYR A 104 -16.68 -3.36 -3.66
N THR A 105 -15.38 -3.64 -3.48
CA THR A 105 -14.58 -3.15 -2.35
C THR A 105 -13.80 -1.91 -2.81
N PRO A 106 -13.97 -0.75 -2.16
CA PRO A 106 -13.22 0.45 -2.50
C PRO A 106 -11.72 0.21 -2.51
N GLY A 107 -11.02 0.78 -3.47
CA GLY A 107 -9.59 0.55 -3.70
C GLY A 107 -9.28 -0.54 -4.72
N LEU A 108 -10.22 -1.43 -5.06
CA LEU A 108 -9.94 -2.56 -5.95
C LEU A 108 -9.56 -2.12 -7.37
N ILE A 109 -10.27 -1.16 -7.98
CA ILE A 109 -10.00 -0.74 -9.36
C ILE A 109 -8.62 -0.08 -9.45
N THR A 110 -8.34 0.87 -8.57
CA THR A 110 -7.04 1.56 -8.55
C THR A 110 -5.90 0.60 -8.21
N ALA A 111 -6.13 -0.37 -7.32
CA ALA A 111 -5.14 -1.40 -7.02
C ALA A 111 -4.86 -2.31 -8.23
N LEU A 112 -5.89 -2.82 -8.90
CA LEU A 112 -5.74 -3.73 -10.05
C LEU A 112 -5.14 -3.06 -11.28
N LEU A 113 -5.54 -1.82 -11.58
CA LEU A 113 -5.16 -1.14 -12.83
C LEU A 113 -3.85 -0.34 -12.70
N LEU A 114 -3.50 0.11 -11.49
CA LEU A 114 -2.34 0.97 -11.28
C LEU A 114 -1.31 0.31 -10.35
N ASN A 115 -1.66 0.02 -9.10
CA ASN A 115 -0.67 -0.44 -8.14
C ASN A 115 -0.07 -1.80 -8.50
N LEU A 116 -0.91 -2.79 -8.79
CA LEU A 116 -0.44 -4.14 -9.08
C LEU A 116 0.47 -4.22 -10.31
N PRO A 117 0.08 -3.70 -11.50
CA PRO A 117 0.94 -3.78 -12.67
C PRO A 117 2.27 -3.05 -12.49
N VAL A 118 2.24 -1.85 -11.91
CA VAL A 118 3.45 -1.05 -11.71
C VAL A 118 4.36 -1.69 -10.66
N SER A 119 3.81 -2.19 -9.56
CA SER A 119 4.58 -2.94 -8.55
C SER A 119 5.26 -4.16 -9.14
N LEU A 120 4.55 -4.95 -9.96
CA LEU A 120 5.13 -6.13 -10.61
C LEU A 120 6.28 -5.77 -11.57
N LEU A 121 6.15 -4.69 -12.34
CA LEU A 121 7.23 -4.21 -13.23
C LEU A 121 8.47 -3.82 -12.43
N ILE A 122 8.30 -3.07 -11.34
CA ILE A 122 9.41 -2.65 -10.48
C ILE A 122 10.06 -3.86 -9.80
N ILE A 123 9.27 -4.73 -9.18
CA ILE A 123 9.77 -5.93 -8.49
C ILE A 123 10.55 -6.83 -9.47
N THR A 124 10.00 -7.06 -10.66
CA THR A 124 10.67 -7.86 -11.70
C THR A 124 12.01 -7.26 -12.10
N HIS A 125 12.08 -5.94 -12.25
CA HIS A 125 13.34 -5.27 -12.53
C HIS A 125 14.39 -5.49 -11.43
N TYR A 126 14.00 -5.34 -10.18
CA TYR A 126 14.91 -5.55 -9.05
C TYR A 126 15.39 -7.01 -8.95
N ILE A 127 14.51 -7.98 -9.20
CA ILE A 127 14.88 -9.40 -9.25
C ILE A 127 15.92 -9.65 -10.37
N GLN A 128 15.69 -9.10 -11.55
CA GLN A 128 16.62 -9.21 -12.68
C GLN A 128 17.97 -8.49 -12.40
N SER A 129 17.98 -7.52 -11.53
CA SER A 129 19.17 -6.78 -11.10
C SER A 129 19.91 -7.43 -9.94
N GLY A 130 19.49 -8.62 -9.49
CA GLY A 130 20.21 -9.42 -8.47
C GLY A 130 19.72 -9.28 -7.03
N ILE A 131 18.55 -8.68 -6.80
CA ILE A 131 17.92 -8.65 -5.47
C ILE A 131 17.65 -10.10 -5.00
N ASN A 132 18.00 -10.38 -3.75
CA ASN A 132 17.76 -11.68 -3.15
C ASN A 132 16.26 -11.88 -2.87
N ILE A 133 15.64 -12.86 -3.55
CA ILE A 133 14.20 -13.13 -3.47
C ILE A 133 13.78 -13.53 -2.04
N PHE A 134 14.63 -14.23 -1.30
CA PHE A 134 14.32 -14.64 0.08
C PHE A 134 14.16 -13.39 0.98
N TYR A 135 15.09 -12.45 0.93
CA TYR A 135 14.97 -11.21 1.69
C TYR A 135 13.82 -10.32 1.19
N LEU A 136 13.51 -10.34 -0.11
CA LEU A 136 12.34 -9.66 -0.65
C LEU A 136 11.05 -10.21 -0.03
N ILE A 137 10.86 -11.52 0.02
CA ILE A 137 9.68 -12.15 0.62
C ILE A 137 9.59 -11.79 2.11
N ILE A 138 10.70 -11.87 2.85
CA ILE A 138 10.74 -11.47 4.26
C ILE A 138 10.31 -10.00 4.41
N SER A 139 10.82 -9.11 3.56
CA SER A 139 10.49 -7.68 3.60
C SER A 139 9.00 -7.44 3.36
N VAL A 140 8.39 -8.12 2.39
CA VAL A 140 6.94 -8.02 2.13
C VAL A 140 6.15 -8.45 3.36
N VAL A 141 6.50 -9.57 3.98
CA VAL A 141 5.83 -10.07 5.18
C VAL A 141 6.00 -9.10 6.35
N VAL A 142 7.23 -8.65 6.62
CA VAL A 142 7.54 -7.76 7.74
C VAL A 142 6.82 -6.42 7.58
N VAL A 143 6.89 -5.80 6.40
CA VAL A 143 6.22 -4.52 6.14
C VAL A 143 4.70 -4.68 6.24
N SER A 144 4.13 -5.77 5.71
CA SER A 144 2.70 -6.07 5.86
C SER A 144 2.28 -6.14 7.33
N ILE A 145 3.03 -6.86 8.15
CA ILE A 145 2.77 -6.98 9.59
C ILE A 145 2.85 -5.62 10.28
N ILE A 146 3.89 -4.84 9.99
CA ILE A 146 4.09 -3.49 10.58
C ILE A 146 2.90 -2.60 10.24
N ILE A 147 2.49 -2.53 8.96
CA ILE A 147 1.34 -1.72 8.53
C ILE A 147 0.05 -2.19 9.23
N LEU A 148 -0.23 -3.50 9.24
CA LEU A 148 -1.44 -4.02 9.89
C LEU A 148 -1.48 -3.70 11.40
N ILE A 149 -0.36 -3.86 12.11
CA ILE A 149 -0.28 -3.53 13.54
C ILE A 149 -0.44 -2.01 13.76
N SER A 150 0.07 -1.18 12.85
CA SER A 150 -0.01 0.28 12.96
C SER A 150 -1.43 0.84 12.75
N LEU A 151 -2.31 0.13 12.04
CA LEU A 151 -3.67 0.62 11.77
C LEU A 151 -4.46 0.92 13.04
N LYS A 152 -4.43 0.02 14.04
CA LYS A 152 -5.20 0.19 15.28
C LYS A 152 -4.78 1.42 16.08
N PRO A 153 -3.49 1.69 16.37
CA PRO A 153 -3.09 2.94 17.00
C PRO A 153 -3.35 4.17 16.13
N LEU A 154 -3.22 4.10 14.80
CA LEU A 154 -3.53 5.20 13.91
C LEU A 154 -5.03 5.56 13.94
N PHE A 155 -5.92 4.55 13.96
CA PHE A 155 -7.36 4.79 14.11
C PHE A 155 -7.68 5.48 15.44
N LYS A 156 -7.07 5.03 16.55
CA LYS A 156 -7.25 5.68 17.86
C LYS A 156 -6.76 7.13 17.87
N LEU A 157 -5.63 7.40 17.23
CA LEU A 157 -5.11 8.76 17.10
C LEU A 157 -6.03 9.63 16.24
N GLY A 158 -6.51 9.13 15.10
CA GLY A 158 -7.45 9.84 14.24
C GLY A 158 -8.76 10.19 14.94
N GLU A 159 -9.29 9.27 15.76
CA GLU A 159 -10.46 9.52 16.58
C GLU A 159 -10.23 10.65 17.61
N LYS A 160 -9.04 10.66 18.24
CA LYS A 160 -8.71 11.63 19.29
C LYS A 160 -8.39 13.02 18.75
N LEU A 161 -7.71 13.10 17.60
CA LEU A 161 -7.20 14.36 17.05
C LEU A 161 -8.20 15.09 16.15
N ILE A 162 -9.13 14.37 15.52
CA ILE A 162 -10.14 14.94 14.60
C ILE A 162 -11.52 14.83 15.25
N THR A 163 -11.75 15.69 16.23
CA THR A 163 -13.04 15.84 16.94
C THR A 163 -13.76 17.07 16.40
N TYR A 164 -14.52 16.92 15.30
CA TYR A 164 -15.45 17.94 14.81
C TYR A 164 -16.88 17.42 14.92
#